data_a51207894a4ad2d076ea47868589780d
#
_entry.id   a51207894a4ad2d076ea47868589780d
#
_cell.length_a   1.000
_cell.length_b   1.000
_cell.length_c   1.000
_cell.angle_alpha   90.00
_cell.angle_beta   90.00
_cell.angle_gamma   90.00
#
_symmetry.space_group_name_H-M   'P 1'
#
loop_
_entity.id
_entity.type
_entity.pdbx_description
1 polymer ?
#
loop_
_entity_poly.entity_id
_entity_poly.type
_entity_poly.pdbx_seq_one_letter_code
_entity_poly.pdbx_strand_id
1 'polypeptide(L)'
;MAQYLLGLDAGSTMSKVVLFDRVGNELGAARRRNPILFPAPGHTERDPQAMWRDVADAVRELLAEQQVDAAEIAAVSVSGYGAGLYLVDRHGQAVRPGVMSTDGRAAGVLAHWERDGLSHRNGMRTQQRLWTGQPAGLLRWLSQHEPAVVDATHAVLFCKDYLRAQLCGDISTDTTDAGLAGLLDVTRTAYPDEFYSELGLAGWRDKLPRIGASTDIVGKVSAKAALSTNLRAGTPVVRGMVDVCAAAVASGVTRPDQLSVIAGTFSINSTLHTSPRLETLPLLQIAYPVGGYYLATEGSPSSASNFEWYCKSILGPDSVAAAASRGQSIYDACGERVGQVLQRPNDILFLPFLFGGPCGAPAGFLGLRAEHDGADVVRAIFEGIVFAHKLDIDLLLSGSDRAEVRSIRLAGGAARSPVWSQMFADVLGLPVEVTQGGEVGARGTAMCAAVAMGLYPDLDAAMLSMVRVERSYQPDAARHAAYLHKYERFTLATRTLAPLWQPTDEARA
;
A
#
# COMPACT_ATOMS: atom_id res chain seq x y z
N MET A 1 28.87 0.29 19.74
CA MET A 1 27.92 1.37 19.40
C MET A 1 26.83 0.75 18.57
N ALA A 2 25.59 1.17 18.77
CA ALA A 2 24.46 0.64 17.98
C ALA A 2 24.69 0.89 16.48
N GLN A 3 24.56 -0.17 15.67
CA GLN A 3 25.00 -0.17 14.27
C GLN A 3 23.84 -0.38 13.30
N TYR A 4 22.70 -0.91 13.78
CA TYR A 4 21.63 -1.38 12.94
C TYR A 4 20.31 -0.65 13.20
N LEU A 5 19.48 -0.57 12.16
CA LEU A 5 18.11 -0.08 12.22
C LEU A 5 17.17 -1.24 11.91
N LEU A 6 16.07 -1.33 12.65
CA LEU A 6 15.04 -2.34 12.43
C LEU A 6 13.79 -1.70 11.88
N GLY A 7 13.42 -2.05 10.64
CA GLY A 7 12.19 -1.64 9.99
C GLY A 7 11.15 -2.77 10.05
N LEU A 8 9.98 -2.48 10.58
CA LEU A 8 8.83 -3.38 10.58
C LEU A 8 7.80 -2.87 9.58
N ASP A 9 7.30 -3.74 8.70
CA ASP A 9 6.26 -3.42 7.73
C ASP A 9 5.12 -4.42 7.83
N ALA A 10 3.99 -4.00 8.38
CA ALA A 10 2.80 -4.83 8.54
C ALA A 10 1.82 -4.62 7.38
N GLY A 11 2.12 -5.22 6.24
CA GLY A 11 1.23 -5.19 5.07
C GLY A 11 -0.07 -5.97 5.28
N SER A 12 -1.00 -5.85 4.35
CA SER A 12 -2.31 -6.53 4.42
C SER A 12 -2.19 -8.07 4.37
N THR A 13 -1.27 -8.60 3.57
CA THR A 13 -1.09 -10.05 3.36
C THR A 13 0.14 -10.62 4.04
N MET A 14 1.13 -9.79 4.33
CA MET A 14 2.43 -10.19 4.88
C MET A 14 3.01 -9.13 5.80
N SER A 15 3.49 -9.54 6.96
CA SER A 15 4.34 -8.72 7.82
C SER A 15 5.81 -9.05 7.54
N LYS A 16 6.66 -8.04 7.56
CA LYS A 16 8.08 -8.12 7.28
C LYS A 16 8.86 -7.40 8.35
N VAL A 17 9.93 -8.00 8.78
CA VAL A 17 10.91 -7.40 9.69
C VAL A 17 12.24 -7.42 8.97
N VAL A 18 12.86 -6.26 8.81
CA VAL A 18 14.08 -6.11 8.02
C VAL A 18 15.14 -5.39 8.81
N LEU A 19 16.35 -5.95 8.79
CA LEU A 19 17.53 -5.38 9.40
C LEU A 19 18.30 -4.57 8.35
N PHE A 20 18.63 -3.34 8.72
CA PHE A 20 19.42 -2.42 7.88
C PHE A 20 20.68 -1.98 8.61
N ASP A 21 21.75 -1.75 7.85
CA ASP A 21 22.87 -0.95 8.34
C ASP A 21 22.53 0.54 8.36
N ARG A 22 23.46 1.37 8.83
CA ARG A 22 23.28 2.82 8.96
C ARG A 22 23.17 3.58 7.63
N VAL A 23 23.55 2.94 6.52
CA VAL A 23 23.47 3.52 5.17
C VAL A 23 22.36 2.90 4.31
N GLY A 24 21.49 2.08 4.92
CA GLY A 24 20.27 1.56 4.30
C GLY A 24 20.41 0.28 3.48
N ASN A 25 21.54 -0.43 3.61
CA ASN A 25 21.64 -1.76 3.01
C ASN A 25 20.82 -2.78 3.81
N GLU A 26 20.05 -3.62 3.12
CA GLU A 26 19.33 -4.75 3.71
C GLU A 26 20.30 -5.86 4.07
N LEU A 27 20.36 -6.23 5.34
CA LEU A 27 21.25 -7.29 5.86
C LEU A 27 20.51 -8.61 6.02
N GLY A 28 19.20 -8.57 6.28
CA GLY A 28 18.35 -9.75 6.42
C GLY A 28 16.90 -9.37 6.58
N ALA A 29 15.99 -10.34 6.34
CA ALA A 29 14.56 -10.12 6.45
C ALA A 29 13.83 -11.38 6.89
N ALA A 30 12.98 -11.29 7.91
CA ALA A 30 12.01 -12.30 8.29
C ALA A 30 10.60 -11.90 7.84
N ARG A 31 9.79 -12.89 7.43
CA ARG A 31 8.47 -12.65 6.86
C ARG A 31 7.44 -13.56 7.51
N ARG A 32 6.23 -13.03 7.74
CA ARG A 32 5.08 -13.79 8.24
C ARG A 32 3.85 -13.50 7.40
N ARG A 33 3.13 -14.55 7.03
CA ARG A 33 1.81 -14.41 6.41
C ARG A 33 0.83 -13.86 7.42
N ASN A 34 -0.04 -12.98 6.97
CA ASN A 34 -1.09 -12.38 7.79
C ASN A 34 -2.43 -13.03 7.45
N PRO A 35 -2.96 -13.94 8.29
CA PRO A 35 -4.29 -14.50 8.08
C PRO A 35 -5.36 -13.42 8.11
N ILE A 36 -6.30 -13.50 7.17
CA ILE A 36 -7.49 -12.66 7.12
C ILE A 36 -8.67 -13.48 7.60
N LEU A 37 -9.47 -12.91 8.48
CA LEU A 37 -10.72 -13.48 8.98
C LEU A 37 -11.87 -12.92 8.15
N PHE A 38 -12.83 -13.76 7.80
CA PHE A 38 -14.04 -13.40 7.06
C PHE A 38 -15.28 -13.72 7.89
N PRO A 39 -15.63 -12.88 8.90
CA PRO A 39 -16.73 -13.18 9.83
C PRO A 39 -18.11 -13.12 9.17
N ALA A 40 -18.26 -12.37 8.08
CA ALA A 40 -19.47 -12.29 7.27
C ALA A 40 -19.10 -11.92 5.82
N PRO A 41 -20.01 -12.08 4.84
CA PRO A 41 -19.79 -11.64 3.47
C PRO A 41 -19.38 -10.17 3.41
N GLY A 42 -18.27 -9.88 2.73
CA GLY A 42 -17.72 -8.52 2.60
C GLY A 42 -17.03 -7.98 3.86
N HIS A 43 -16.98 -8.70 4.96
CA HIS A 43 -16.23 -8.30 6.15
C HIS A 43 -14.83 -8.91 6.13
N THR A 44 -13.82 -8.11 6.41
CA THR A 44 -12.43 -8.56 6.54
C THR A 44 -11.82 -8.08 7.84
N GLU A 45 -11.34 -9.00 8.64
CA GLU A 45 -10.79 -8.73 9.97
C GLU A 45 -9.44 -9.42 10.18
N ARG A 46 -8.72 -9.00 11.20
CA ARG A 46 -7.45 -9.60 11.62
C ARG A 46 -7.39 -9.74 13.14
N ASP A 47 -6.85 -10.83 13.63
CA ASP A 47 -6.51 -10.99 15.04
C ASP A 47 -5.30 -10.12 15.40
N PRO A 48 -5.47 -9.06 16.23
CA PRO A 48 -4.36 -8.17 16.57
C PRO A 48 -3.31 -8.86 17.43
N GLN A 49 -3.71 -9.81 18.29
CA GLN A 49 -2.78 -10.54 19.15
C GLN A 49 -1.94 -11.54 18.36
N ALA A 50 -2.54 -12.22 17.39
CA ALA A 50 -1.79 -13.09 16.47
C ALA A 50 -0.79 -12.28 15.67
N MET A 51 -1.20 -11.12 15.10
CA MET A 51 -0.33 -10.22 14.36
C MET A 51 0.88 -9.78 15.22
N TRP A 52 0.65 -9.41 16.48
CA TRP A 52 1.76 -9.05 17.36
C TRP A 52 2.71 -10.23 17.62
N ARG A 53 2.17 -11.43 17.93
CA ARG A 53 3.02 -12.62 18.13
C ARG A 53 3.86 -12.94 16.91
N ASP A 54 3.25 -12.92 15.72
CA ASP A 54 3.93 -13.23 14.46
C ASP A 54 5.07 -12.24 14.17
N VAL A 55 4.83 -10.94 14.42
CA VAL A 55 5.87 -9.90 14.27
C VAL A 55 6.97 -10.08 15.32
N ALA A 56 6.62 -10.35 16.58
CA ALA A 56 7.60 -10.57 17.64
C ALA A 56 8.48 -11.80 17.35
N ASP A 57 7.88 -12.89 16.84
CA ASP A 57 8.61 -14.09 16.44
C ASP A 57 9.52 -13.83 15.24
N ALA A 58 9.07 -13.02 14.27
CA ALA A 58 9.91 -12.63 13.13
C ALA A 58 11.12 -11.78 13.57
N VAL A 59 10.96 -10.90 14.55
CA VAL A 59 12.09 -10.13 15.12
C VAL A 59 13.10 -11.08 15.77
N ARG A 60 12.64 -12.02 16.61
CA ARG A 60 13.53 -12.99 17.28
C ARG A 60 14.31 -13.83 16.28
N GLU A 61 13.62 -14.35 15.27
CA GLU A 61 14.21 -15.17 14.20
C GLU A 61 15.28 -14.37 13.45
N LEU A 62 14.96 -13.15 13.03
CA LEU A 62 15.90 -12.32 12.28
C LEU A 62 17.16 -11.99 13.08
N LEU A 63 17.04 -11.62 14.37
CA LEU A 63 18.20 -11.35 15.23
C LEU A 63 19.07 -12.60 15.40
N ALA A 64 18.46 -13.78 15.56
CA ALA A 64 19.17 -15.05 15.70
C ALA A 64 19.88 -15.46 14.40
N GLU A 65 19.18 -15.39 13.26
CA GLU A 65 19.74 -15.75 11.94
C GLU A 65 20.90 -14.85 11.54
N GLN A 66 20.78 -13.54 11.81
CA GLN A 66 21.83 -12.57 11.50
C GLN A 66 22.92 -12.48 12.58
N GLN A 67 22.78 -13.23 13.68
CA GLN A 67 23.70 -13.23 14.83
C GLN A 67 23.95 -11.83 15.39
N VAL A 68 22.92 -10.98 15.42
CA VAL A 68 22.99 -9.59 15.88
C VAL A 68 22.68 -9.51 17.36
N ASP A 69 23.57 -8.87 18.12
CA ASP A 69 23.28 -8.52 19.51
C ASP A 69 22.20 -7.42 19.55
N ALA A 70 21.16 -7.66 20.34
CA ALA A 70 20.08 -6.68 20.55
C ALA A 70 20.58 -5.28 21.02
N ALA A 71 21.75 -5.20 21.64
CA ALA A 71 22.38 -3.96 22.02
C ALA A 71 22.90 -3.15 20.82
N GLU A 72 23.05 -3.76 19.66
CA GLU A 72 23.48 -3.11 18.43
C GLU A 72 22.32 -2.52 17.63
N ILE A 73 21.05 -2.78 18.00
CA ILE A 73 19.88 -2.14 17.40
C ILE A 73 19.74 -0.71 17.93
N ALA A 74 19.95 0.26 17.05
CA ALA A 74 19.87 1.69 17.38
C ALA A 74 18.43 2.16 17.64
N ALA A 75 17.50 1.73 16.78
CA ALA A 75 16.08 2.06 16.88
C ALA A 75 15.23 1.06 16.09
N VAL A 76 13.95 1.00 16.47
CA VAL A 76 12.88 0.26 15.75
C VAL A 76 11.85 1.26 15.24
N SER A 77 11.41 1.12 14.00
CA SER A 77 10.33 1.91 13.42
C SER A 77 9.34 1.00 12.70
N VAL A 78 8.08 1.44 12.61
CA VAL A 78 6.99 0.60 12.11
C VAL A 78 6.27 1.28 10.96
N SER A 79 6.03 0.56 9.86
CA SER A 79 5.02 0.88 8.86
C SER A 79 3.93 -0.18 8.85
N GLY A 80 2.81 0.13 8.23
CA GLY A 80 1.72 -0.82 8.07
C GLY A 80 0.71 -0.33 7.06
N TYR A 81 -0.15 -1.24 6.59
CA TYR A 81 -1.20 -0.87 5.67
C TYR A 81 -2.09 0.21 6.29
N GLY A 82 -2.42 1.18 5.48
CA GLY A 82 -3.23 2.32 5.91
C GLY A 82 -4.72 2.00 5.97
N ALA A 83 -5.48 2.87 6.60
CA ALA A 83 -6.90 2.71 6.91
C ALA A 83 -7.17 1.44 7.78
N GLY A 84 -8.42 1.00 7.89
CA GLY A 84 -8.77 -0.03 8.84
C GLY A 84 -8.75 0.49 10.29
N LEU A 85 -9.10 -0.34 11.25
CA LEU A 85 -9.24 0.08 12.65
C LEU A 85 -8.72 -0.99 13.59
N TYR A 86 -7.93 -0.57 14.58
CA TYR A 86 -7.49 -1.36 15.72
C TYR A 86 -7.88 -0.63 17.01
N LEU A 87 -9.02 -1.01 17.57
CA LEU A 87 -9.62 -0.35 18.73
C LEU A 87 -9.03 -0.94 20.00
N VAL A 88 -8.58 -0.10 20.91
CA VAL A 88 -7.94 -0.54 22.16
C VAL A 88 -8.60 0.06 23.39
N ASP A 89 -8.55 -0.69 24.48
CA ASP A 89 -8.95 -0.24 25.83
C ASP A 89 -7.86 0.64 26.47
N ARG A 90 -8.08 1.07 27.72
CA ARG A 90 -7.14 1.88 28.51
C ARG A 90 -5.80 1.20 28.79
N HIS A 91 -5.71 -0.10 28.60
CA HIS A 91 -4.51 -0.92 28.82
C HIS A 91 -3.78 -1.23 27.50
N GLY A 92 -4.24 -0.68 26.37
CA GLY A 92 -3.70 -0.93 25.03
C GLY A 92 -4.03 -2.33 24.49
N GLN A 93 -5.05 -3.02 25.11
CA GLN A 93 -5.50 -4.31 24.63
C GLN A 93 -6.60 -4.11 23.58
N ALA A 94 -6.58 -4.90 22.51
CA ALA A 94 -7.61 -4.84 21.48
C ALA A 94 -8.97 -5.23 22.06
N VAL A 95 -9.99 -4.40 21.85
CA VAL A 95 -11.37 -4.67 22.31
C VAL A 95 -12.15 -5.57 21.35
N ARG A 96 -11.63 -5.74 20.13
CA ARG A 96 -12.17 -6.63 19.09
C ARG A 96 -11.09 -6.96 18.05
N PRO A 97 -11.34 -7.92 17.11
CA PRO A 97 -10.50 -8.07 15.93
C PRO A 97 -10.39 -6.76 15.16
N GLY A 98 -9.19 -6.49 14.61
CA GLY A 98 -8.96 -5.31 13.77
C GLY A 98 -9.77 -5.38 12.48
N VAL A 99 -10.45 -4.30 12.08
CA VAL A 99 -11.15 -4.20 10.80
C VAL A 99 -10.15 -3.76 9.75
N MET A 100 -10.09 -4.48 8.62
CA MET A 100 -9.09 -4.20 7.58
C MET A 100 -9.56 -3.10 6.60
N SER A 101 -8.62 -2.49 5.90
CA SER A 101 -8.91 -1.51 4.84
C SER A 101 -9.67 -2.08 3.63
N THR A 102 -9.69 -3.40 3.47
CA THR A 102 -10.45 -4.11 2.44
C THR A 102 -11.89 -4.44 2.86
N ASP A 103 -12.30 -4.01 4.04
CA ASP A 103 -13.61 -4.29 4.60
C ASP A 103 -14.73 -3.52 3.90
N GLY A 104 -15.80 -4.21 3.57
CA GLY A 104 -16.94 -3.66 2.85
C GLY A 104 -18.17 -3.32 3.73
N ARG A 105 -18.09 -3.55 5.06
CA ARG A 105 -19.28 -3.39 5.97
C ARG A 105 -19.88 -1.99 5.95
N ALA A 106 -19.08 -0.96 5.70
CA ALA A 106 -19.54 0.42 5.65
C ALA A 106 -20.22 0.81 4.31
N ALA A 107 -20.42 -0.11 3.37
CA ALA A 107 -21.02 0.21 2.06
C ALA A 107 -22.38 0.90 2.19
N GLY A 108 -23.25 0.44 3.09
CA GLY A 108 -24.55 1.07 3.35
C GLY A 108 -24.44 2.47 3.93
N VAL A 109 -23.44 2.72 4.78
CA VAL A 109 -23.14 4.06 5.35
C VAL A 109 -22.71 5.00 4.24
N LEU A 110 -21.78 4.58 3.38
CA LEU A 110 -21.31 5.41 2.28
C LEU A 110 -22.41 5.70 1.26
N ALA A 111 -23.23 4.71 0.92
CA ALA A 111 -24.37 4.92 0.02
C ALA A 111 -25.39 5.92 0.59
N HIS A 112 -25.58 5.95 1.90
CA HIS A 112 -26.40 6.97 2.58
C HIS A 112 -25.74 8.35 2.50
N TRP A 113 -24.47 8.46 2.84
CA TRP A 113 -23.71 9.71 2.78
C TRP A 113 -23.63 10.28 1.36
N GLU A 114 -23.58 9.42 0.35
CA GLU A 114 -23.59 9.85 -1.07
C GLU A 114 -24.92 10.50 -1.44
N ARG A 115 -26.05 9.85 -1.09
CA ARG A 115 -27.40 10.41 -1.34
C ARG A 115 -27.62 11.76 -0.66
N ASP A 116 -27.04 11.97 0.52
CA ASP A 116 -27.19 13.20 1.30
C ASP A 116 -26.13 14.27 0.93
N GLY A 117 -25.24 13.95 -0.03
CA GLY A 117 -24.13 14.81 -0.43
C GLY A 117 -23.04 14.95 0.64
N LEU A 118 -23.08 14.12 1.71
CA LEU A 118 -22.06 14.11 2.77
C LEU A 118 -20.71 13.60 2.25
N SER A 119 -20.70 12.60 1.36
CA SER A 119 -19.47 12.07 0.76
C SER A 119 -18.68 13.17 0.05
N HIS A 120 -19.35 13.99 -0.74
CA HIS A 120 -18.69 15.11 -1.43
C HIS A 120 -18.20 16.18 -0.44
N ARG A 121 -19.04 16.60 0.52
CA ARG A 121 -18.62 17.61 1.52
C ARG A 121 -17.44 17.13 2.36
N ASN A 122 -17.47 15.88 2.81
CA ASN A 122 -16.35 15.30 3.55
C ASN A 122 -15.11 15.18 2.67
N GLY A 123 -15.26 14.72 1.42
CA GLY A 123 -14.16 14.62 0.46
C GLY A 123 -13.48 15.98 0.23
N MET A 124 -14.23 17.07 0.09
CA MET A 124 -13.65 18.42 -0.04
C MET A 124 -12.92 18.89 1.22
N ARG A 125 -13.36 18.45 2.41
CA ARG A 125 -12.72 18.80 3.70
C ARG A 125 -11.46 17.97 3.98
N THR A 126 -11.49 16.67 3.62
CA THR A 126 -10.37 15.75 3.81
C THR A 126 -9.47 15.64 2.57
N GLN A 127 -9.83 16.34 1.49
CA GLN A 127 -9.15 16.40 0.18
C GLN A 127 -8.93 15.02 -0.47
N GLN A 128 -9.85 14.07 -0.24
CA GLN A 128 -9.79 12.72 -0.79
C GLN A 128 -11.19 12.11 -0.93
N ARG A 129 -11.31 11.06 -1.74
CA ARG A 129 -12.57 10.31 -1.85
C ARG A 129 -12.76 9.41 -0.63
N LEU A 130 -14.03 9.13 -0.29
CA LEU A 130 -14.36 8.11 0.70
C LEU A 130 -14.46 6.73 0.05
N TRP A 131 -14.02 5.70 0.78
CA TRP A 131 -14.25 4.29 0.41
C TRP A 131 -14.61 3.45 1.65
N THR A 132 -15.13 2.25 1.42
CA THR A 132 -15.77 1.41 2.44
C THR A 132 -14.86 1.00 3.60
N GLY A 133 -13.58 0.75 3.33
CA GLY A 133 -12.59 0.35 4.34
C GLY A 133 -11.93 1.52 5.07
N GLN A 134 -12.40 2.74 4.84
CA GLN A 134 -11.84 3.93 5.46
C GLN A 134 -12.42 4.14 6.88
N PRO A 135 -11.61 4.55 7.86
CA PRO A 135 -12.03 4.73 9.24
C PRO A 135 -13.30 5.54 9.44
N ALA A 136 -13.52 6.63 8.68
CA ALA A 136 -14.73 7.44 8.77
C ALA A 136 -16.01 6.60 8.64
N GLY A 137 -16.12 5.80 7.58
CA GLY A 137 -17.27 4.92 7.34
C GLY A 137 -17.38 3.78 8.35
N LEU A 138 -16.25 3.16 8.69
CA LEU A 138 -16.18 2.04 9.64
C LEU A 138 -16.59 2.46 11.06
N LEU A 139 -16.15 3.61 11.56
CA LEU A 139 -16.54 4.13 12.87
C LEU A 139 -18.03 4.44 12.92
N ARG A 140 -18.61 4.97 11.83
CA ARG A 140 -20.06 5.18 11.76
C ARG A 140 -20.83 3.86 11.81
N TRP A 141 -20.37 2.86 11.07
CA TRP A 141 -20.97 1.53 11.09
C TRP A 141 -20.93 0.92 12.52
N LEU A 142 -19.77 1.00 13.19
CA LEU A 142 -19.60 0.52 14.57
C LEU A 142 -20.54 1.23 15.55
N SER A 143 -20.73 2.54 15.41
CA SER A 143 -21.69 3.28 16.25
C SER A 143 -23.12 2.76 16.11
N GLN A 144 -23.48 2.25 14.93
CA GLN A 144 -24.82 1.75 14.65
C GLN A 144 -25.03 0.28 15.06
N HIS A 145 -23.99 -0.57 14.95
CA HIS A 145 -24.13 -2.01 15.05
C HIS A 145 -23.42 -2.62 16.27
N GLU A 146 -22.41 -1.93 16.82
CA GLU A 146 -21.60 -2.43 17.92
C GLU A 146 -21.38 -1.37 19.02
N PRO A 147 -22.45 -0.79 19.63
CA PRO A 147 -22.31 0.31 20.60
C PRO A 147 -21.48 -0.10 21.83
N ALA A 148 -21.53 -1.35 22.27
CA ALA A 148 -20.70 -1.84 23.37
C ALA A 148 -19.19 -1.79 23.05
N VAL A 149 -18.80 -1.95 21.79
CA VAL A 149 -17.40 -1.78 21.35
C VAL A 149 -17.01 -0.31 21.41
N VAL A 150 -17.92 0.60 21.03
CA VAL A 150 -17.69 2.05 21.17
C VAL A 150 -17.39 2.41 22.62
N ASP A 151 -18.22 1.93 23.56
CA ASP A 151 -18.06 2.22 25.00
C ASP A 151 -16.76 1.63 25.57
N ALA A 152 -16.40 0.41 25.17
CA ALA A 152 -15.16 -0.25 25.62
C ALA A 152 -13.89 0.37 25.05
N THR A 153 -13.99 1.09 23.92
CA THR A 153 -12.83 1.69 23.24
C THR A 153 -12.33 2.92 23.99
N HIS A 154 -11.06 2.90 24.34
CA HIS A 154 -10.33 4.07 24.84
C HIS A 154 -9.67 4.86 23.71
N ALA A 155 -9.07 4.18 22.73
CA ALA A 155 -8.43 4.83 21.60
C ALA A 155 -8.61 4.06 20.28
N VAL A 156 -8.68 4.83 19.19
CA VAL A 156 -8.64 4.35 17.81
C VAL A 156 -7.18 4.33 17.39
N LEU A 157 -6.68 3.19 16.95
CA LEU A 157 -5.34 3.03 16.38
C LEU A 157 -5.46 2.48 14.95
N PHE A 158 -4.38 2.62 14.18
CA PHE A 158 -4.20 1.99 12.89
C PHE A 158 -3.24 0.80 12.99
N CYS A 159 -3.01 0.07 11.91
CA CYS A 159 -2.25 -1.18 11.94
C CYS A 159 -0.86 -1.02 12.58
N LYS A 160 -0.05 -0.08 12.07
CA LYS A 160 1.30 0.18 12.61
C LYS A 160 1.28 0.70 14.05
N ASP A 161 0.27 1.51 14.39
CA ASP A 161 0.14 2.11 15.72
C ASP A 161 -0.16 1.06 16.79
N TYR A 162 -0.98 0.06 16.46
CA TYR A 162 -1.22 -1.08 17.35
C TYR A 162 0.07 -1.86 17.63
N LEU A 163 0.88 -2.17 16.59
CA LEU A 163 2.18 -2.84 16.79
C LEU A 163 3.14 -2.00 17.61
N ARG A 164 3.19 -0.70 17.35
CA ARG A 164 4.01 0.23 18.13
C ARG A 164 3.54 0.32 19.59
N ALA A 165 2.23 0.34 19.82
CA ALA A 165 1.69 0.29 21.18
C ALA A 165 2.10 -0.99 21.92
N GLN A 166 2.17 -2.14 21.25
CA GLN A 166 2.70 -3.38 21.85
C GLN A 166 4.22 -3.28 22.15
N LEU A 167 4.99 -2.55 21.34
CA LEU A 167 6.42 -2.36 21.59
C LEU A 167 6.71 -1.44 22.78
N CYS A 168 6.02 -0.30 22.89
CA CYS A 168 6.39 0.75 23.85
C CYS A 168 5.24 1.39 24.63
N GLY A 169 3.99 0.98 24.40
CA GLY A 169 2.81 1.52 25.10
C GLY A 169 2.33 2.89 24.55
N ASP A 170 2.90 3.41 23.48
CA ASP A 170 2.48 4.69 22.92
C ASP A 170 1.16 4.58 22.16
N ILE A 171 0.19 5.43 22.55
CA ILE A 171 -1.13 5.54 21.93
C ILE A 171 -1.22 6.87 21.18
N SER A 172 -0.60 6.91 19.99
CA SER A 172 -0.61 8.05 19.10
C SER A 172 -0.62 7.58 17.64
N THR A 173 -0.64 8.48 16.70
CA THR A 173 -0.47 8.20 15.26
C THR A 173 0.41 9.25 14.61
N ASP A 174 0.77 9.04 13.36
CA ASP A 174 1.48 10.04 12.57
C ASP A 174 0.55 10.76 11.58
N THR A 175 1.07 11.84 10.98
CA THR A 175 0.32 12.65 10.02
C THR A 175 -0.14 11.87 8.80
N THR A 176 0.63 10.85 8.39
CA THR A 176 0.34 10.11 7.15
C THR A 176 -0.84 9.15 7.32
N ASP A 177 -0.88 8.40 8.42
CA ASP A 177 -1.97 7.46 8.70
C ASP A 177 -3.26 8.20 9.14
N ALA A 178 -3.12 9.25 9.96
CA ALA A 178 -4.25 10.12 10.31
C ALA A 178 -4.89 10.76 9.07
N GLY A 179 -4.06 11.22 8.12
CA GLY A 179 -4.53 11.79 6.86
C GLY A 179 -5.36 10.82 6.04
N LEU A 180 -4.97 9.55 6.03
CA LEU A 180 -5.63 8.49 5.27
C LEU A 180 -6.99 8.07 5.85
N ALA A 181 -7.25 8.39 7.11
CA ALA A 181 -8.45 7.97 7.83
C ALA A 181 -9.78 8.57 7.33
N GLY A 182 -9.74 9.59 6.44
CA GLY A 182 -10.94 10.31 5.99
C GLY A 182 -11.57 11.18 7.09
N LEU A 183 -10.80 11.56 8.10
CA LEU A 183 -11.22 12.28 9.30
C LEU A 183 -10.38 13.53 9.56
N LEU A 184 -9.32 13.75 8.78
CA LEU A 184 -8.34 14.81 8.97
C LEU A 184 -8.43 15.83 7.85
N ASP A 185 -8.37 17.12 8.20
CA ASP A 185 -7.98 18.17 7.23
C ASP A 185 -6.47 18.05 7.02
N VAL A 186 -6.04 17.54 5.86
CA VAL A 186 -4.61 17.28 5.60
C VAL A 186 -3.79 18.56 5.54
N THR A 187 -4.40 19.71 5.29
CA THR A 187 -3.71 21.02 5.25
C THR A 187 -3.42 21.56 6.65
N ARG A 188 -4.26 21.25 7.62
CA ARG A 188 -4.14 21.69 9.01
C ARG A 188 -3.49 20.67 9.91
N THR A 189 -3.41 19.43 9.46
CA THR A 189 -2.94 18.29 10.26
C THR A 189 -3.69 18.21 11.60
N ALA A 190 -5.00 18.43 11.56
CA ALA A 190 -5.86 18.47 12.74
C ALA A 190 -7.22 17.80 12.46
N TYR A 191 -7.82 17.28 13.52
CA TYR A 191 -9.18 16.74 13.51
C TYR A 191 -10.19 17.86 13.75
N PRO A 192 -10.91 18.35 12.71
CA PRO A 192 -11.86 19.46 12.89
C PRO A 192 -13.17 18.96 13.51
N ASP A 193 -13.63 19.63 14.57
CA ASP A 193 -14.75 19.18 15.38
C ASP A 193 -16.11 19.11 14.65
N GLU A 194 -16.32 20.01 13.70
CA GLU A 194 -17.53 20.08 12.88
C GLU A 194 -17.78 18.83 12.02
N PHE A 195 -16.73 18.08 11.65
CA PHE A 195 -16.86 16.87 10.83
C PHE A 195 -17.61 15.77 11.56
N TYR A 196 -17.35 15.63 12.85
CA TYR A 196 -17.79 14.48 13.64
C TYR A 196 -19.28 14.49 13.88
N SER A 197 -19.87 15.69 14.08
CA SER A 197 -21.33 15.83 14.26
C SER A 197 -22.08 15.50 12.97
N GLU A 198 -21.65 16.02 11.82
CA GLU A 198 -22.31 15.77 10.54
C GLU A 198 -22.23 14.27 10.12
N LEU A 199 -21.10 13.64 10.35
CA LEU A 199 -20.88 12.22 10.03
C LEU A 199 -21.51 11.27 11.08
N GLY A 200 -22.05 11.81 12.17
CA GLY A 200 -22.58 11.03 13.30
C GLY A 200 -21.48 10.31 14.08
N LEU A 201 -20.32 10.95 14.21
CA LEU A 201 -19.11 10.41 14.85
C LEU A 201 -18.72 11.13 16.14
N ALA A 202 -19.61 11.96 16.73
CA ALA A 202 -19.28 12.77 17.91
C ALA A 202 -18.69 11.94 19.06
N GLY A 203 -19.18 10.72 19.29
CA GLY A 203 -18.66 9.81 20.34
C GLY A 203 -17.25 9.25 20.11
N TRP A 204 -16.66 9.51 18.94
CA TRP A 204 -15.31 9.05 18.59
C TRP A 204 -14.24 10.14 18.71
N ARG A 205 -14.66 11.42 18.78
CA ARG A 205 -13.74 12.55 18.72
C ARG A 205 -12.61 12.49 19.75
N ASP A 206 -12.96 12.19 20.99
CA ASP A 206 -12.01 12.11 22.11
C ASP A 206 -11.22 10.80 22.15
N LYS A 207 -11.58 9.84 21.30
CA LYS A 207 -10.91 8.54 21.16
C LYS A 207 -9.88 8.53 20.03
N LEU A 208 -9.81 9.60 19.22
CA LEU A 208 -8.82 9.71 18.16
C LEU A 208 -7.43 9.91 18.74
N PRO A 209 -6.39 9.28 18.16
CA PRO A 209 -5.04 9.34 18.67
C PRO A 209 -4.40 10.72 18.43
N ARG A 210 -3.50 11.13 19.29
CA ARG A 210 -2.68 12.33 19.06
C ARG A 210 -1.81 12.14 17.81
N ILE A 211 -1.66 13.18 17.02
CA ILE A 211 -0.88 13.19 15.78
C ILE A 211 0.52 13.76 16.06
N GLY A 212 1.54 13.20 15.44
CA GLY A 212 2.91 13.74 15.49
C GLY A 212 3.69 13.39 14.22
N ALA A 213 4.97 13.77 14.19
CA ALA A 213 5.83 13.50 13.04
C ALA A 213 6.23 12.01 12.96
N SER A 214 6.33 11.47 11.76
CA SER A 214 6.71 10.06 11.51
C SER A 214 8.12 9.74 12.07
N THR A 215 8.99 10.74 12.21
CA THR A 215 10.36 10.62 12.72
C THR A 215 10.51 10.80 14.24
N ASP A 216 9.41 11.05 14.96
CA ASP A 216 9.48 11.22 16.42
C ASP A 216 9.83 9.90 17.12
N ILE A 217 10.74 9.97 18.11
CA ILE A 217 10.89 8.91 19.11
C ILE A 217 9.72 9.02 20.08
N VAL A 218 8.87 8.01 20.14
CA VAL A 218 7.61 8.02 20.93
C VAL A 218 7.68 7.17 22.19
N GLY A 219 8.74 6.40 22.34
CA GLY A 219 8.95 5.55 23.50
C GLY A 219 10.18 4.69 23.37
N LYS A 220 10.26 3.70 24.24
CA LYS A 220 11.34 2.71 24.26
C LYS A 220 10.73 1.33 24.36
N VAL A 221 11.37 0.32 23.79
CA VAL A 221 10.97 -1.08 23.93
C VAL A 221 10.76 -1.40 25.41
N SER A 222 9.56 -1.80 25.76
CA SER A 222 9.18 -2.15 27.14
C SER A 222 9.80 -3.49 27.57
N ALA A 223 9.89 -3.74 28.87
CA ALA A 223 10.37 -5.03 29.37
C ALA A 223 9.49 -6.21 28.86
N LYS A 224 8.17 -6.01 28.73
CA LYS A 224 7.25 -7.01 28.17
C LYS A 224 7.55 -7.29 26.68
N ALA A 225 7.75 -6.25 25.90
CA ALA A 225 8.08 -6.38 24.47
C ALA A 225 9.46 -7.01 24.27
N ALA A 226 10.46 -6.66 25.11
CA ALA A 226 11.78 -7.27 25.10
C ALA A 226 11.75 -8.79 25.29
N LEU A 227 10.92 -9.28 26.22
CA LEU A 227 10.71 -10.73 26.41
C LEU A 227 10.10 -11.42 25.18
N SER A 228 9.26 -10.72 24.44
CA SER A 228 8.60 -11.29 23.25
C SER A 228 9.48 -11.25 22.00
N THR A 229 10.34 -10.23 21.87
CA THR A 229 11.08 -9.92 20.62
C THR A 229 12.56 -10.22 20.69
N ASN A 230 13.12 -10.47 21.89
CA ASN A 230 14.55 -10.46 22.19
C ASN A 230 15.26 -9.12 21.88
N LEU A 231 14.51 -8.04 21.64
CA LEU A 231 15.10 -6.70 21.61
C LEU A 231 15.52 -6.28 23.02
N ARG A 232 16.51 -5.40 23.08
CA ARG A 232 16.93 -4.82 24.37
C ARG A 232 15.84 -3.87 24.88
N ALA A 233 15.40 -4.06 26.13
CA ALA A 233 14.56 -3.08 26.80
C ALA A 233 15.25 -1.71 26.82
N GLY A 234 14.52 -0.65 26.47
CA GLY A 234 15.08 0.68 26.34
C GLY A 234 15.54 1.08 24.94
N THR A 235 15.54 0.17 23.95
CA THR A 235 15.77 0.53 22.54
C THR A 235 14.72 1.55 22.08
N PRO A 236 15.11 2.67 21.46
CA PRO A 236 14.19 3.69 20.95
C PRO A 236 13.17 3.11 19.96
N VAL A 237 11.90 3.53 20.09
CA VAL A 237 10.81 3.21 19.16
C VAL A 237 10.36 4.49 18.48
N VAL A 238 10.41 4.49 17.16
CA VAL A 238 10.07 5.64 16.31
C VAL A 238 8.65 5.47 15.78
N ARG A 239 7.92 6.58 15.63
CA ARG A 239 6.50 6.59 15.26
C ARG A 239 6.22 5.87 13.95
N GLY A 240 7.04 6.10 12.92
CA GLY A 240 6.87 5.50 11.59
C GLY A 240 5.77 6.15 10.76
N MET A 241 5.47 5.60 9.60
CA MET A 241 4.53 6.14 8.63
C MET A 241 3.71 5.04 7.96
N VAL A 242 2.61 5.40 7.30
CA VAL A 242 1.80 4.47 6.50
C VAL A 242 2.61 3.85 5.35
N ASP A 243 2.32 2.61 4.97
CA ASP A 243 3.08 1.83 3.98
C ASP A 243 3.20 2.52 2.61
N VAL A 244 2.15 3.18 2.12
CA VAL A 244 2.18 3.92 0.84
C VAL A 244 3.18 5.07 0.88
N CYS A 245 3.26 5.81 1.98
CA CYS A 245 4.29 6.83 2.20
C CYS A 245 5.68 6.21 2.35
N ALA A 246 5.80 5.17 3.17
CA ALA A 246 7.06 4.47 3.39
C ALA A 246 7.65 3.95 2.07
N ALA A 247 6.82 3.42 1.19
CA ALA A 247 7.25 2.95 -0.13
C ALA A 247 7.67 4.10 -1.06
N ALA A 248 6.96 5.22 -1.06
CA ALA A 248 7.34 6.41 -1.84
C ALA A 248 8.68 6.98 -1.36
N VAL A 249 8.88 7.11 -0.04
CA VAL A 249 10.13 7.51 0.61
C VAL A 249 11.26 6.55 0.24
N ALA A 250 11.06 5.24 0.39
CA ALA A 250 12.06 4.22 0.07
C ALA A 250 12.39 4.14 -1.43
N SER A 251 11.49 4.59 -2.29
CA SER A 251 11.73 4.69 -3.74
C SER A 251 12.44 5.98 -4.15
N GLY A 252 12.69 6.90 -3.22
CA GLY A 252 13.38 8.16 -3.48
C GLY A 252 12.52 9.18 -4.22
N VAL A 253 11.21 9.21 -3.95
CA VAL A 253 10.29 10.20 -4.54
C VAL A 253 10.38 11.48 -3.69
N THR A 254 11.17 12.44 -4.17
CA THR A 254 11.45 13.70 -3.47
C THR A 254 10.90 14.93 -4.18
N ARG A 255 10.43 14.79 -5.43
CA ARG A 255 10.03 15.90 -6.28
C ARG A 255 8.72 15.61 -7.03
N PRO A 256 7.94 16.66 -7.35
CA PRO A 256 6.69 16.53 -8.12
C PRO A 256 6.85 15.92 -9.53
N ASP A 257 8.04 15.98 -10.12
CA ASP A 257 8.31 15.41 -11.44
C ASP A 257 8.57 13.88 -11.41
N GLN A 258 8.41 13.24 -10.26
CA GLN A 258 8.58 11.80 -10.07
C GLN A 258 7.24 11.14 -9.71
N LEU A 259 6.90 10.08 -10.42
CA LEU A 259 5.75 9.21 -10.13
C LEU A 259 6.22 7.98 -9.36
N SER A 260 5.60 7.70 -8.22
CA SER A 260 5.77 6.42 -7.51
C SER A 260 4.79 5.40 -8.08
N VAL A 261 5.29 4.25 -8.51
CA VAL A 261 4.48 3.11 -8.97
C VAL A 261 4.87 1.88 -8.18
N ILE A 262 3.94 1.33 -7.41
CA ILE A 262 4.13 0.09 -6.66
C ILE A 262 3.25 -0.98 -7.30
N ALA A 263 3.87 -1.84 -8.11
CA ALA A 263 3.21 -2.97 -8.75
C ALA A 263 3.41 -4.23 -7.88
N GLY A 264 2.64 -4.28 -6.80
CA GLY A 264 2.58 -5.37 -5.83
C GLY A 264 1.26 -6.12 -5.87
N THR A 265 0.74 -6.54 -4.72
CA THR A 265 -0.60 -7.14 -4.60
C THR A 265 -1.67 -6.16 -5.09
N PHE A 266 -1.55 -4.89 -4.70
CA PHE A 266 -2.35 -3.78 -5.19
C PHE A 266 -1.55 -2.93 -6.18
N SER A 267 -2.26 -2.24 -7.08
CA SER A 267 -1.77 -1.11 -7.86
C SER A 267 -1.79 0.12 -6.96
N ILE A 268 -0.63 0.73 -6.71
CA ILE A 268 -0.53 1.99 -5.98
C ILE A 268 0.30 2.95 -6.83
N ASN A 269 -0.30 4.05 -7.21
CA ASN A 269 0.33 5.07 -8.05
C ASN A 269 0.22 6.41 -7.33
N SER A 270 1.32 7.15 -7.18
CA SER A 270 1.32 8.37 -6.37
C SER A 270 2.14 9.48 -7.01
N THR A 271 1.64 10.70 -6.92
CA THR A 271 2.29 11.94 -7.35
C THR A 271 2.43 12.92 -6.19
N LEU A 272 3.45 13.76 -6.21
CA LEU A 272 3.64 14.84 -5.24
C LEU A 272 3.08 16.16 -5.79
N HIS A 273 2.45 16.95 -4.90
CA HIS A 273 1.89 18.25 -5.20
C HIS A 273 2.28 19.27 -4.13
N THR A 274 2.46 20.52 -4.51
CA THR A 274 2.75 21.64 -3.59
C THR A 274 1.52 22.12 -2.83
N SER A 275 0.33 21.77 -3.32
CA SER A 275 -0.97 22.02 -2.69
C SER A 275 -1.87 20.79 -2.90
N PRO A 276 -2.88 20.56 -2.05
CA PRO A 276 -3.83 19.46 -2.27
C PRO A 276 -4.57 19.61 -3.60
N ARG A 277 -4.81 18.47 -4.24
CA ARG A 277 -5.69 18.38 -5.40
C ARG A 277 -7.15 18.50 -4.95
N LEU A 278 -7.89 19.41 -5.54
CA LEU A 278 -9.29 19.66 -5.22
C LEU A 278 -10.20 19.55 -6.44
N GLU A 279 -9.65 19.79 -7.65
CA GLU A 279 -10.42 19.70 -8.90
C GLU A 279 -10.81 18.25 -9.21
N THR A 280 -9.87 17.32 -9.02
CA THR A 280 -10.09 15.88 -9.13
C THR A 280 -9.60 15.22 -7.86
N LEU A 281 -10.51 14.98 -6.92
CA LEU A 281 -10.16 14.35 -5.64
C LEU A 281 -9.56 12.96 -5.88
N PRO A 282 -8.33 12.70 -5.42
CA PRO A 282 -7.73 11.37 -5.53
C PRO A 282 -8.38 10.37 -4.56
N LEU A 283 -8.10 9.08 -4.75
CA LEU A 283 -8.53 8.04 -3.82
C LEU A 283 -8.07 8.36 -2.41
N LEU A 284 -6.80 8.71 -2.26
CA LEU A 284 -6.27 9.25 -1.00
C LEU A 284 -5.29 10.38 -1.26
N GLN A 285 -5.26 11.30 -0.31
CA GLN A 285 -4.33 12.42 -0.31
C GLN A 285 -3.90 12.70 1.13
N ILE A 286 -2.60 12.79 1.34
CA ILE A 286 -2.00 12.92 2.66
C ILE A 286 -0.86 13.92 2.64
N ALA A 287 -0.59 14.56 3.78
CA ALA A 287 0.61 15.35 3.94
C ALA A 287 1.84 14.44 3.85
N TYR A 288 2.69 14.67 2.86
CA TYR A 288 3.90 13.90 2.67
C TYR A 288 4.98 14.35 3.67
N PRO A 289 5.70 13.44 4.33
CA PRO A 289 6.62 13.81 5.39
C PRO A 289 7.93 14.45 4.89
N VAL A 290 8.01 14.75 3.59
CA VAL A 290 9.21 15.27 2.90
C VAL A 290 8.81 16.54 2.13
N GLY A 291 9.62 17.58 2.23
CA GLY A 291 9.57 18.76 1.35
C GLY A 291 8.30 19.62 1.41
N GLY A 292 7.39 19.38 2.36
CA GLY A 292 6.13 20.14 2.47
C GLY A 292 5.12 19.83 1.34
N TYR A 293 5.25 18.67 0.70
CA TYR A 293 4.36 18.21 -0.35
C TYR A 293 3.15 17.46 0.19
N TYR A 294 2.19 17.25 -0.71
CA TYR A 294 1.05 16.34 -0.54
C TYR A 294 1.21 15.17 -1.49
N LEU A 295 1.02 13.96 -0.99
CA LEU A 295 1.04 12.73 -1.77
C LEU A 295 -0.39 12.40 -2.19
N ALA A 296 -0.70 12.57 -3.46
CA ALA A 296 -1.96 12.13 -4.06
C ALA A 296 -1.79 10.72 -4.64
N THR A 297 -2.71 9.82 -4.36
CA THR A 297 -2.60 8.41 -4.74
C THR A 297 -3.90 7.90 -5.36
N GLU A 298 -3.75 7.17 -6.44
CA GLU A 298 -4.74 6.27 -7.02
C GLU A 298 -4.28 4.83 -6.91
N GLY A 299 -5.21 3.92 -6.73
CA GLY A 299 -4.88 2.51 -6.62
C GLY A 299 -6.09 1.60 -6.77
N SER A 300 -5.80 0.36 -7.12
CA SER A 300 -6.82 -0.66 -7.35
C SER A 300 -6.29 -2.06 -6.99
N PRO A 301 -7.16 -3.07 -6.81
CA PRO A 301 -6.72 -4.45 -6.61
C PRO A 301 -6.23 -5.11 -7.91
N SER A 302 -6.11 -4.34 -9.00
CA SER A 302 -5.80 -4.82 -10.36
C SER A 302 -4.30 -4.79 -10.67
N SER A 303 -3.47 -5.49 -9.90
CA SER A 303 -2.01 -5.49 -10.08
C SER A 303 -1.41 -6.90 -10.13
N ALA A 304 -0.19 -7.09 -9.67
CA ALA A 304 0.56 -8.35 -9.78
C ALA A 304 -0.11 -9.56 -9.12
N SER A 305 -1.08 -9.36 -8.22
CA SER A 305 -1.94 -10.42 -7.67
C SER A 305 -2.68 -11.22 -8.77
N ASN A 306 -3.05 -10.57 -9.88
CA ASN A 306 -3.66 -11.24 -11.04
C ASN A 306 -2.69 -12.23 -11.70
N PHE A 307 -1.43 -11.85 -11.83
CA PHE A 307 -0.40 -12.73 -12.37
C PHE A 307 -0.04 -13.86 -11.38
N GLU A 308 0.02 -13.56 -10.08
CA GLU A 308 0.22 -14.57 -9.05
C GLU A 308 -0.89 -15.63 -9.08
N TRP A 309 -2.16 -15.20 -9.21
CA TRP A 309 -3.29 -16.09 -9.37
C TRP A 309 -3.14 -16.98 -10.62
N TYR A 310 -2.76 -16.40 -11.77
CA TYR A 310 -2.54 -17.16 -12.99
C TYR A 310 -1.47 -18.24 -12.81
N CYS A 311 -0.35 -17.90 -12.20
CA CYS A 311 0.73 -18.85 -11.92
C CYS A 311 0.27 -20.00 -11.02
N LYS A 312 -0.51 -19.70 -9.97
CA LYS A 312 -0.97 -20.69 -8.99
C LYS A 312 -2.13 -21.54 -9.50
N SER A 313 -3.13 -20.91 -10.11
CA SER A 313 -4.42 -21.54 -10.43
C SER A 313 -4.52 -22.08 -11.85
N ILE A 314 -3.83 -21.47 -12.81
CA ILE A 314 -3.89 -21.86 -14.23
C ILE A 314 -2.66 -22.67 -14.64
N LEU A 315 -1.44 -22.17 -14.37
CA LEU A 315 -0.21 -22.94 -14.65
C LEU A 315 -0.06 -24.14 -13.72
N GLY A 316 -0.48 -24.00 -12.48
CA GLY A 316 -0.53 -25.04 -11.48
C GLY A 316 0.83 -25.46 -10.90
N PRO A 317 0.82 -26.40 -9.93
CA PRO A 317 2.01 -26.81 -9.18
C PRO A 317 3.08 -27.49 -10.05
N ASP A 318 2.70 -28.20 -11.11
CA ASP A 318 3.65 -28.89 -11.98
C ASP A 318 4.54 -27.89 -12.73
N SER A 319 3.99 -26.80 -13.21
CA SER A 319 4.74 -25.71 -13.86
C SER A 319 5.69 -25.02 -12.89
N VAL A 320 5.25 -24.82 -11.64
CA VAL A 320 6.07 -24.26 -10.57
C VAL A 320 7.25 -25.20 -10.25
N ALA A 321 7.00 -26.51 -10.11
CA ALA A 321 8.03 -27.52 -9.88
C ALA A 321 9.02 -27.60 -11.05
N ALA A 322 8.53 -27.55 -12.29
CA ALA A 322 9.36 -27.54 -13.49
C ALA A 322 10.25 -26.28 -13.61
N ALA A 323 9.81 -25.12 -13.17
CA ALA A 323 10.66 -23.94 -13.08
C ALA A 323 11.71 -24.09 -11.98
N ALA A 324 11.31 -24.55 -10.80
CA ALA A 324 12.19 -24.76 -9.65
C ALA A 324 13.31 -25.78 -9.96
N SER A 325 13.03 -26.85 -10.73
CA SER A 325 14.04 -27.84 -11.15
C SER A 325 15.13 -27.26 -12.06
N ARG A 326 14.87 -26.10 -12.69
CA ARG A 326 15.84 -25.33 -13.46
C ARG A 326 16.50 -24.20 -12.66
N GLY A 327 16.27 -24.13 -11.34
CA GLY A 327 16.78 -23.08 -10.47
C GLY A 327 16.12 -21.71 -10.68
N GLN A 328 14.93 -21.67 -11.28
CA GLN A 328 14.19 -20.43 -11.57
C GLN A 328 12.87 -20.37 -10.79
N SER A 329 12.41 -19.17 -10.48
CA SER A 329 11.03 -18.97 -10.07
C SER A 329 10.09 -19.09 -11.27
N ILE A 330 8.82 -19.44 -11.04
CA ILE A 330 7.81 -19.46 -12.11
C ILE A 330 7.63 -18.05 -12.71
N TYR A 331 7.83 -17.00 -11.92
CA TYR A 331 7.73 -15.63 -12.37
C TYR A 331 8.84 -15.26 -13.35
N ASP A 332 10.07 -15.67 -13.08
CA ASP A 332 11.23 -15.46 -13.98
C ASP A 332 11.06 -16.25 -15.28
N ALA A 333 10.64 -17.52 -15.19
CA ALA A 333 10.37 -18.35 -16.36
C ALA A 333 9.27 -17.78 -17.26
N CYS A 334 8.22 -17.19 -16.68
CA CYS A 334 7.20 -16.48 -17.44
C CYS A 334 7.75 -15.18 -18.07
N GLY A 335 8.56 -14.41 -17.34
CA GLY A 335 9.21 -13.20 -17.85
C GLY A 335 10.09 -13.47 -19.07
N GLU A 336 10.90 -14.55 -19.02
CA GLU A 336 11.73 -14.98 -20.16
C GLU A 336 10.89 -15.33 -21.41
N ARG A 337 9.77 -16.08 -21.21
CA ARG A 337 8.85 -16.41 -22.31
C ARG A 337 8.24 -15.17 -22.91
N VAL A 338 7.81 -14.21 -22.10
CA VAL A 338 7.29 -12.91 -22.60
C VAL A 338 8.36 -12.19 -23.40
N GLY A 339 9.62 -12.16 -22.94
CA GLY A 339 10.75 -11.55 -23.65
C GLY A 339 10.93 -12.11 -25.07
N GLN A 340 10.70 -13.41 -25.28
CA GLN A 340 10.84 -14.07 -26.57
C GLN A 340 9.74 -13.70 -27.58
N VAL A 341 8.57 -13.27 -27.09
CA VAL A 341 7.40 -12.97 -27.93
C VAL A 341 7.05 -11.48 -28.02
N LEU A 342 7.87 -10.59 -27.45
CA LEU A 342 7.60 -9.14 -27.46
C LEU A 342 7.47 -8.54 -28.86
N GLN A 343 8.15 -9.10 -29.85
CA GLN A 343 8.11 -8.63 -31.24
C GLN A 343 6.95 -9.23 -32.05
N ARG A 344 6.23 -10.22 -31.52
CA ARG A 344 5.06 -10.79 -32.22
C ARG A 344 3.87 -9.86 -32.11
N PRO A 345 3.01 -9.76 -33.14
CA PRO A 345 1.70 -9.17 -32.98
C PRO A 345 0.92 -9.89 -31.87
N ASN A 346 0.31 -9.15 -30.97
CA ASN A 346 -0.52 -9.72 -29.89
C ASN A 346 -1.74 -8.81 -29.65
N ASP A 347 -2.90 -9.27 -30.10
CA ASP A 347 -4.17 -8.55 -29.99
C ASP A 347 -4.98 -8.94 -28.75
N ILE A 348 -4.50 -9.90 -27.96
CA ILE A 348 -5.18 -10.33 -26.74
C ILE A 348 -5.22 -9.17 -25.75
N LEU A 349 -6.41 -8.86 -25.25
CA LEU A 349 -6.61 -7.97 -24.13
C LEU A 349 -6.89 -8.82 -22.88
N PHE A 350 -6.18 -8.56 -21.80
CA PHE A 350 -6.51 -9.08 -20.48
C PHE A 350 -7.06 -7.96 -19.60
N LEU A 351 -8.24 -8.16 -19.05
CA LEU A 351 -8.88 -7.30 -18.05
C LEU A 351 -8.50 -7.83 -16.66
N PRO A 352 -7.60 -7.18 -15.91
CA PRO A 352 -7.02 -7.74 -14.67
C PRO A 352 -7.90 -7.48 -13.45
N PHE A 353 -9.17 -7.82 -13.50
CA PHE A 353 -10.18 -7.44 -12.51
C PHE A 353 -10.63 -8.61 -11.62
N LEU A 354 -9.73 -9.59 -11.35
CA LEU A 354 -10.02 -10.75 -10.51
C LEU A 354 -10.48 -10.38 -9.09
N PHE A 355 -9.98 -9.28 -8.57
CA PHE A 355 -10.26 -8.81 -7.22
C PHE A 355 -11.15 -7.57 -7.19
N GLY A 356 -11.83 -7.28 -8.30
CA GLY A 356 -12.71 -6.15 -8.52
C GLY A 356 -12.16 -5.19 -9.57
N GLY A 357 -13.01 -4.76 -10.47
CA GLY A 357 -12.72 -3.80 -11.53
C GLY A 357 -13.70 -2.63 -11.55
N PRO A 358 -13.50 -1.67 -12.46
CA PRO A 358 -14.42 -0.56 -12.66
C PRO A 358 -15.86 -1.08 -12.87
N CYS A 359 -16.83 -0.49 -12.17
CA CYS A 359 -18.24 -0.88 -12.23
C CYS A 359 -18.52 -2.36 -11.91
N GLY A 360 -17.67 -3.01 -11.11
CA GLY A 360 -17.82 -4.43 -10.77
C GLY A 360 -17.38 -5.40 -11.87
N ALA A 361 -16.67 -4.92 -12.90
CA ALA A 361 -16.17 -5.76 -13.99
C ALA A 361 -15.28 -6.90 -13.47
N PRO A 362 -15.51 -8.17 -13.88
CA PRO A 362 -14.64 -9.30 -13.59
C PRO A 362 -13.45 -9.34 -14.54
N ALA A 363 -12.45 -10.18 -14.22
CA ALA A 363 -11.35 -10.45 -15.12
C ALA A 363 -11.82 -11.22 -16.38
N GLY A 364 -11.08 -11.02 -17.48
CA GLY A 364 -11.36 -11.74 -18.72
C GLY A 364 -10.28 -11.57 -19.77
N PHE A 365 -10.25 -12.50 -20.71
CA PHE A 365 -9.44 -12.41 -21.92
C PHE A 365 -10.35 -12.14 -23.12
N LEU A 366 -9.97 -11.21 -23.98
CA LEU A 366 -10.64 -10.88 -25.23
C LEU A 366 -9.66 -11.01 -26.38
N GLY A 367 -10.14 -11.46 -27.55
CA GLY A 367 -9.32 -11.56 -28.77
C GLY A 367 -8.40 -12.78 -28.83
N LEU A 368 -8.61 -13.82 -28.02
CA LEU A 368 -7.92 -15.10 -28.15
C LEU A 368 -8.25 -15.75 -29.49
N ARG A 369 -7.24 -16.33 -30.15
CA ARG A 369 -7.33 -17.07 -31.40
C ARG A 369 -6.52 -18.35 -31.34
N ALA A 370 -6.72 -19.26 -32.28
CA ALA A 370 -6.07 -20.57 -32.28
C ALA A 370 -4.55 -20.52 -32.47
N GLU A 371 -4.01 -19.46 -33.07
CA GLU A 371 -2.59 -19.25 -33.26
C GLU A 371 -1.82 -18.77 -32.03
N HIS A 372 -2.53 -18.31 -31.00
CA HIS A 372 -1.89 -17.82 -29.77
C HIS A 372 -1.41 -18.97 -28.88
N ASP A 373 -0.22 -18.81 -28.31
CA ASP A 373 0.36 -19.73 -27.36
C ASP A 373 0.33 -19.20 -25.91
N GLY A 374 0.82 -20.02 -24.97
CA GLY A 374 0.85 -19.63 -23.56
C GLY A 374 1.74 -18.42 -23.25
N ALA A 375 2.76 -18.13 -24.09
CA ALA A 375 3.59 -16.96 -23.91
C ALA A 375 2.83 -15.68 -24.32
N ASP A 376 2.00 -15.74 -25.36
CA ASP A 376 1.14 -14.63 -25.77
C ASP A 376 0.09 -14.31 -24.71
N VAL A 377 -0.46 -15.33 -24.04
CA VAL A 377 -1.41 -15.16 -22.91
C VAL A 377 -0.73 -14.49 -21.71
N VAL A 378 0.48 -14.94 -21.30
CA VAL A 378 1.22 -14.33 -20.19
C VAL A 378 1.60 -12.89 -20.52
N ARG A 379 2.01 -12.61 -21.77
CA ARG A 379 2.27 -11.25 -22.22
C ARG A 379 1.02 -10.37 -22.11
N ALA A 380 -0.15 -10.85 -22.49
CA ALA A 380 -1.40 -10.11 -22.36
C ALA A 380 -1.72 -9.81 -20.87
N ILE A 381 -1.40 -10.73 -19.94
CA ILE A 381 -1.54 -10.48 -18.50
C ILE A 381 -0.62 -9.35 -18.05
N PHE A 382 0.65 -9.35 -18.44
CA PHE A 382 1.60 -8.28 -18.14
C PHE A 382 1.09 -6.93 -18.65
N GLU A 383 0.70 -6.88 -19.92
CA GLU A 383 0.16 -5.68 -20.57
C GLU A 383 -1.11 -5.17 -19.88
N GLY A 384 -2.07 -6.05 -19.60
CA GLY A 384 -3.33 -5.71 -18.95
C GLY A 384 -3.13 -5.10 -17.56
N ILE A 385 -2.17 -5.64 -16.78
CA ILE A 385 -1.82 -5.09 -15.48
C ILE A 385 -1.21 -3.69 -15.62
N VAL A 386 -0.28 -3.48 -16.58
CA VAL A 386 0.28 -2.15 -16.82
C VAL A 386 -0.78 -1.17 -17.32
N PHE A 387 -1.74 -1.61 -18.12
CA PHE A 387 -2.87 -0.79 -18.55
C PHE A 387 -3.79 -0.40 -17.39
N ALA A 388 -3.99 -1.28 -16.40
CA ALA A 388 -4.73 -0.93 -15.19
C ALA A 388 -3.98 0.15 -14.37
N HIS A 389 -2.67 0.02 -14.21
CA HIS A 389 -1.86 1.09 -13.62
C HIS A 389 -1.98 2.40 -14.40
N LYS A 390 -1.97 2.33 -15.74
CA LYS A 390 -2.14 3.52 -16.59
C LYS A 390 -3.50 4.18 -16.41
N LEU A 391 -4.59 3.44 -16.20
CA LEU A 391 -5.90 4.03 -15.86
C LEU A 391 -5.83 4.87 -14.59
N ASP A 392 -5.22 4.35 -13.52
CA ASP A 392 -5.04 5.05 -12.26
C ASP A 392 -4.13 6.28 -12.44
N ILE A 393 -3.04 6.14 -13.20
CA ILE A 393 -2.08 7.22 -13.49
C ILE A 393 -2.73 8.33 -14.33
N ASP A 394 -3.55 7.98 -15.32
CA ASP A 394 -4.25 8.96 -16.15
C ASP A 394 -5.21 9.83 -15.30
N LEU A 395 -5.82 9.27 -14.24
CA LEU A 395 -6.60 10.05 -13.27
C LEU A 395 -5.71 11.01 -12.45
N LEU A 396 -4.54 10.56 -12.00
CA LEU A 396 -3.58 11.39 -11.28
C LEU A 396 -3.01 12.51 -12.16
N LEU A 397 -2.87 12.28 -13.45
CA LEU A 397 -2.35 13.24 -14.40
C LEU A 397 -3.43 14.01 -15.18
N SER A 398 -4.70 13.93 -14.72
CA SER A 398 -5.82 14.71 -15.27
C SER A 398 -6.00 16.03 -14.53
N GLY A 399 -6.77 16.96 -15.11
CA GLY A 399 -7.09 18.25 -14.48
C GLY A 399 -5.99 19.30 -14.64
N SER A 400 -6.27 20.51 -14.15
CA SER A 400 -5.36 21.66 -14.21
C SER A 400 -4.31 21.63 -13.10
N ASP A 401 -4.58 20.91 -12.02
CA ASP A 401 -3.72 20.72 -10.84
C ASP A 401 -2.79 19.49 -10.95
N ARG A 402 -2.66 18.93 -12.15
CA ARG A 402 -1.86 17.73 -12.42
C ARG A 402 -0.36 17.95 -12.20
N ALA A 403 0.35 16.89 -11.79
CA ALA A 403 1.81 16.89 -11.73
C ALA A 403 2.43 16.78 -13.14
N GLU A 404 3.53 17.50 -13.37
CA GLU A 404 4.35 17.35 -14.58
C GLU A 404 5.40 16.24 -14.36
N VAL A 405 5.00 15.00 -14.56
CA VAL A 405 5.87 13.83 -14.33
C VAL A 405 6.87 13.64 -15.47
N ARG A 406 8.13 13.37 -15.11
CA ARG A 406 9.24 13.11 -16.04
C ARG A 406 9.91 11.76 -15.86
N SER A 407 9.72 11.10 -14.71
CA SER A 407 10.26 9.77 -14.45
C SER A 407 9.38 8.98 -13.49
N ILE A 408 9.56 7.66 -13.50
CA ILE A 408 8.82 6.71 -12.69
C ILE A 408 9.79 6.00 -11.76
N ARG A 409 9.46 5.94 -10.48
CA ARG A 409 10.07 5.06 -9.48
C ARG A 409 9.21 3.81 -9.35
N LEU A 410 9.66 2.71 -9.96
CA LEU A 410 8.93 1.44 -9.94
C LEU A 410 9.42 0.54 -8.80
N ALA A 411 8.48 0.05 -8.00
CA ALA A 411 8.71 -0.90 -6.92
C ALA A 411 7.69 -2.05 -6.95
N GLY A 412 7.85 -3.03 -6.05
CA GLY A 412 6.98 -4.20 -5.97
C GLY A 412 7.44 -5.36 -6.84
N GLY A 413 6.58 -6.36 -7.03
CA GLY A 413 6.91 -7.60 -7.74
C GLY A 413 7.32 -7.41 -9.19
N ALA A 414 6.65 -6.51 -9.91
CA ALA A 414 6.94 -6.20 -11.30
C ALA A 414 8.34 -5.62 -11.52
N ALA A 415 8.86 -4.84 -10.55
CA ALA A 415 10.18 -4.24 -10.62
C ALA A 415 11.33 -5.27 -10.67
N ARG A 416 11.08 -6.52 -10.24
CA ARG A 416 12.07 -7.60 -10.31
C ARG A 416 12.28 -8.12 -11.75
N SER A 417 11.26 -7.99 -12.61
CA SER A 417 11.30 -8.43 -14.01
C SER A 417 11.80 -7.32 -14.94
N PRO A 418 12.96 -7.47 -15.60
CA PRO A 418 13.45 -6.49 -16.59
C PRO A 418 12.45 -6.26 -17.73
N VAL A 419 11.81 -7.33 -18.21
CA VAL A 419 10.82 -7.28 -19.30
C VAL A 419 9.60 -6.46 -18.87
N TRP A 420 9.12 -6.68 -17.64
CA TRP A 420 7.94 -5.96 -17.15
C TRP A 420 8.27 -4.50 -16.84
N SER A 421 9.46 -4.23 -16.26
CA SER A 421 9.94 -2.85 -16.04
C SER A 421 10.06 -2.06 -17.34
N GLN A 422 10.60 -2.69 -18.41
CA GLN A 422 10.65 -2.10 -19.75
C GLN A 422 9.23 -1.85 -20.30
N MET A 423 8.29 -2.78 -20.08
CA MET A 423 6.91 -2.62 -20.51
C MET A 423 6.22 -1.43 -19.81
N PHE A 424 6.49 -1.20 -18.52
CA PHE A 424 6.02 0.03 -17.83
C PHE A 424 6.57 1.28 -18.51
N ALA A 425 7.87 1.32 -18.87
CA ALA A 425 8.45 2.45 -19.59
C ALA A 425 7.77 2.66 -20.94
N ASP A 426 7.61 1.61 -21.72
CA ASP A 426 7.05 1.66 -23.06
C ASP A 426 5.56 2.05 -23.05
N VAL A 427 4.76 1.53 -22.14
CA VAL A 427 3.32 1.85 -22.03
C VAL A 427 3.08 3.27 -21.54
N LEU A 428 3.87 3.72 -20.56
CA LEU A 428 3.68 5.05 -19.96
C LEU A 428 4.43 6.17 -20.71
N GLY A 429 5.36 5.81 -21.59
CA GLY A 429 6.15 6.78 -22.37
C GLY A 429 7.13 7.58 -21.49
N LEU A 430 7.50 7.07 -20.33
CA LEU A 430 8.35 7.73 -19.37
C LEU A 430 9.52 6.82 -18.95
N PRO A 431 10.70 7.38 -18.63
CA PRO A 431 11.78 6.62 -18.03
C PRO A 431 11.35 5.95 -16.74
N VAL A 432 11.66 4.66 -16.59
CA VAL A 432 11.41 3.88 -15.37
C VAL A 432 12.73 3.62 -14.65
N GLU A 433 12.78 3.94 -13.37
CA GLU A 433 13.91 3.70 -12.50
C GLU A 433 13.52 2.73 -11.38
N VAL A 434 14.32 1.69 -11.20
CA VAL A 434 14.15 0.68 -10.15
C VAL A 434 15.26 0.88 -9.13
N THR A 435 14.88 1.05 -7.86
CA THR A 435 15.83 1.24 -6.77
C THR A 435 16.27 -0.10 -6.17
N GLN A 436 17.43 -0.10 -5.52
CA GLN A 436 17.96 -1.28 -4.84
C GLN A 436 17.04 -1.79 -3.73
N GLY A 437 17.16 -3.09 -3.43
CA GLY A 437 16.45 -3.78 -2.35
C GLY A 437 14.97 -4.02 -2.67
N GLY A 438 14.36 -4.91 -1.88
CA GLY A 438 13.00 -5.42 -2.16
C GLY A 438 11.93 -4.98 -1.18
N GLU A 439 12.32 -4.56 0.04
CA GLU A 439 11.39 -4.35 1.15
C GLU A 439 11.17 -2.85 1.41
N VAL A 440 10.51 -2.19 0.44
CA VAL A 440 10.35 -0.72 0.44
C VAL A 440 9.59 -0.18 1.66
N GLY A 441 8.54 -0.85 2.15
CA GLY A 441 7.82 -0.40 3.35
C GLY A 441 8.73 -0.37 4.59
N ALA A 442 9.47 -1.46 4.83
CA ALA A 442 10.40 -1.56 5.94
C ALA A 442 11.58 -0.57 5.80
N ARG A 443 12.08 -0.33 4.57
CA ARG A 443 13.16 0.63 4.31
C ARG A 443 12.70 2.06 4.60
N GLY A 444 11.52 2.47 4.13
CA GLY A 444 11.01 3.82 4.36
C GLY A 444 10.87 4.12 5.85
N THR A 445 10.37 3.15 6.62
CA THR A 445 10.29 3.35 8.07
C THR A 445 11.66 3.27 8.76
N ALA A 446 12.63 2.49 8.25
CA ALA A 446 14.00 2.52 8.75
C ALA A 446 14.68 3.88 8.52
N MET A 447 14.32 4.61 7.45
CA MET A 447 14.76 5.99 7.25
C MET A 447 14.23 6.94 8.33
N CYS A 448 12.98 6.74 8.80
CA CYS A 448 12.47 7.46 9.97
C CYS A 448 13.34 7.19 11.20
N ALA A 449 13.73 5.94 11.43
CA ALA A 449 14.62 5.58 12.52
C ALA A 449 16.01 6.22 12.37
N ALA A 450 16.54 6.28 11.15
CA ALA A 450 17.84 6.91 10.88
C ALA A 450 17.83 8.42 11.20
N VAL A 451 16.77 9.13 10.80
CA VAL A 451 16.57 10.55 11.13
C VAL A 451 16.36 10.74 12.63
N ALA A 452 15.50 9.95 13.27
CA ALA A 452 15.25 10.00 14.70
C ALA A 452 16.52 9.81 15.55
N MET A 453 17.45 9.00 15.06
CA MET A 453 18.75 8.75 15.71
C MET A 453 19.84 9.76 15.33
N GLY A 454 19.49 10.78 14.54
CA GLY A 454 20.43 11.84 14.13
C GLY A 454 21.51 11.39 13.13
N LEU A 455 21.29 10.28 12.42
CA LEU A 455 22.19 9.84 11.34
C LEU A 455 22.07 10.75 10.12
N TYR A 456 20.88 11.30 9.90
CA TYR A 456 20.56 12.29 8.88
C TYR A 456 19.74 13.42 9.48
N PRO A 457 19.87 14.67 8.97
CA PRO A 457 19.14 15.82 9.51
C PRO A 457 17.63 15.73 9.27
N ASP A 458 17.22 15.11 8.17
CA ASP A 458 15.83 14.97 7.73
C ASP A 458 15.66 13.78 6.78
N LEU A 459 14.42 13.53 6.36
CA LEU A 459 14.11 12.43 5.43
C LEU A 459 14.67 12.69 4.03
N ASP A 460 14.75 13.93 3.56
CA ASP A 460 15.37 14.26 2.26
C ASP A 460 16.82 13.79 2.21
N ALA A 461 17.61 14.13 3.22
CA ALA A 461 18.99 13.70 3.33
C ALA A 461 19.14 12.17 3.47
N ALA A 462 18.23 11.54 4.23
CA ALA A 462 18.19 10.09 4.34
C ALA A 462 17.89 9.42 2.99
N MET A 463 16.91 9.92 2.25
CA MET A 463 16.54 9.40 0.93
C MET A 463 17.70 9.55 -0.07
N LEU A 464 18.33 10.71 -0.14
CA LEU A 464 19.47 10.96 -1.04
C LEU A 464 20.66 10.02 -0.74
N SER A 465 20.85 9.63 0.51
CA SER A 465 21.95 8.75 0.92
C SER A 465 21.62 7.26 0.82
N MET A 466 20.41 6.87 1.23
CA MET A 466 20.01 5.47 1.42
C MET A 466 19.30 4.88 0.17
N VAL A 467 18.92 5.70 -0.83
CA VAL A 467 18.28 5.21 -2.05
C VAL A 467 19.25 5.29 -3.22
N ARG A 468 19.44 4.18 -3.92
CA ARG A 468 20.25 4.11 -5.14
C ARG A 468 19.42 3.51 -6.26
N VAL A 469 19.45 4.17 -7.44
CA VAL A 469 18.88 3.59 -8.66
C VAL A 469 19.81 2.46 -9.12
N GLU A 470 19.27 1.27 -9.23
CA GLU A 470 20.01 0.07 -9.66
C GLU A 470 19.85 -0.17 -11.17
N ARG A 471 18.64 0.07 -11.68
CA ARG A 471 18.31 -0.15 -13.09
C ARG A 471 17.45 1.00 -13.62
N SER A 472 17.67 1.34 -14.89
CA SER A 472 16.87 2.36 -15.59
C SER A 472 16.45 1.83 -16.97
N TYR A 473 15.21 2.11 -17.36
CA TYR A 473 14.61 1.68 -18.61
C TYR A 473 14.06 2.90 -19.34
N GLN A 474 14.52 3.11 -20.57
CA GLN A 474 14.03 4.20 -21.41
C GLN A 474 12.86 3.70 -22.27
N PRO A 475 11.81 4.51 -22.49
CA PRO A 475 10.71 4.14 -23.36
C PRO A 475 11.17 4.04 -24.81
N ASP A 476 10.73 3.00 -25.50
CA ASP A 476 10.88 2.87 -26.95
C ASP A 476 9.68 3.54 -27.63
N ALA A 477 9.95 4.52 -28.50
CA ALA A 477 8.91 5.34 -29.14
C ALA A 477 7.95 4.52 -30.02
N ALA A 478 8.45 3.50 -30.72
CA ALA A 478 7.62 2.66 -31.61
C ALA A 478 6.72 1.73 -30.78
N ARG A 479 7.25 1.11 -29.71
CA ARG A 479 6.46 0.31 -28.79
C ARG A 479 5.46 1.16 -28.02
N HIS A 480 5.84 2.37 -27.60
CA HIS A 480 4.92 3.30 -26.95
C HIS A 480 3.70 3.59 -27.83
N ALA A 481 3.90 3.94 -29.10
CA ALA A 481 2.80 4.20 -30.04
C ALA A 481 1.89 2.97 -30.22
N ALA A 482 2.48 1.77 -30.34
CA ALA A 482 1.71 0.53 -30.44
C ALA A 482 0.91 0.24 -29.16
N TYR A 483 1.50 0.47 -27.98
CA TYR A 483 0.80 0.29 -26.70
C TYR A 483 -0.31 1.31 -26.47
N LEU A 484 -0.15 2.56 -26.90
CA LEU A 484 -1.23 3.55 -26.83
C LEU A 484 -2.47 3.08 -27.60
N HIS A 485 -2.30 2.58 -28.82
CA HIS A 485 -3.41 2.05 -29.61
C HIS A 485 -4.07 0.82 -28.94
N LYS A 486 -3.24 -0.08 -28.33
CA LYS A 486 -3.79 -1.24 -27.61
C LYS A 486 -4.50 -0.80 -26.32
N TYR A 487 -4.01 0.21 -25.62
CA TYR A 487 -4.62 0.80 -24.43
C TYR A 487 -5.98 1.44 -24.74
N GLU A 488 -6.13 2.12 -25.88
CA GLU A 488 -7.43 2.64 -26.34
C GLU A 488 -8.47 1.51 -26.48
N ARG A 489 -8.07 0.38 -27.05
CA ARG A 489 -8.92 -0.80 -27.15
C ARG A 489 -9.25 -1.41 -25.77
N PHE A 490 -8.28 -1.45 -24.86
CA PHE A 490 -8.46 -1.91 -23.48
C PHE A 490 -9.48 -1.02 -22.74
N THR A 491 -9.35 0.30 -22.83
CA THR A 491 -10.28 1.24 -22.18
C THR A 491 -11.68 1.16 -22.80
N LEU A 492 -11.78 1.02 -24.12
CA LEU A 492 -13.05 0.82 -24.82
C LEU A 492 -13.72 -0.49 -24.36
N ALA A 493 -12.99 -1.60 -24.33
CA ALA A 493 -13.50 -2.89 -23.88
C ALA A 493 -14.02 -2.82 -22.43
N THR A 494 -13.25 -2.21 -21.52
CA THR A 494 -13.63 -2.03 -20.12
C THR A 494 -14.96 -1.26 -19.99
N ARG A 495 -15.13 -0.18 -20.75
CA ARG A 495 -16.35 0.64 -20.73
C ARG A 495 -17.54 -0.08 -21.40
N THR A 496 -17.30 -0.73 -22.53
CA THR A 496 -18.37 -1.40 -23.30
C THR A 496 -18.94 -2.61 -22.57
N LEU A 497 -18.09 -3.33 -21.83
CA LEU A 497 -18.51 -4.51 -21.07
C LEU A 497 -19.08 -4.17 -19.68
N ALA A 498 -18.89 -2.95 -19.18
CA ALA A 498 -19.38 -2.55 -17.86
C ALA A 498 -20.89 -2.83 -17.64
N PRO A 499 -21.80 -2.58 -18.58
CA PRO A 499 -23.23 -2.88 -18.39
C PRO A 499 -23.55 -4.37 -18.16
N LEU A 500 -22.70 -5.30 -18.65
CA LEU A 500 -22.92 -6.73 -18.47
C LEU A 500 -22.75 -7.18 -17.00
N TRP A 501 -22.11 -6.38 -16.18
CA TRP A 501 -21.73 -6.71 -14.81
C TRP A 501 -22.52 -5.91 -13.76
N GLN A 502 -23.33 -4.96 -14.19
CA GLN A 502 -24.26 -4.28 -13.29
C GLN A 502 -25.36 -5.24 -12.88
N PRO A 503 -25.70 -5.33 -11.57
CA PRO A 503 -26.85 -6.13 -11.15
C PRO A 503 -28.09 -5.66 -11.93
N THR A 504 -28.79 -6.58 -12.59
CA THR A 504 -30.09 -6.29 -13.18
C THR A 504 -31.07 -5.91 -12.06
N ASP A 505 -32.05 -5.06 -12.35
CA ASP A 505 -33.05 -4.63 -11.36
C ASP A 505 -33.77 -5.81 -10.68
N GLU A 506 -33.83 -6.96 -11.34
CA GLU A 506 -34.37 -8.23 -10.80
C GLU A 506 -33.47 -8.83 -9.67
N ALA A 507 -32.19 -8.52 -9.63
CA ALA A 507 -31.27 -8.97 -8.56
C ALA A 507 -31.24 -8.02 -7.36
N ARG A 508 -31.95 -6.90 -7.42
CA ARG A 508 -32.09 -5.88 -6.36
C ARG A 508 -33.41 -6.02 -5.58
N ALA A 509 -34.33 -6.85 -6.06
CA ALA A 509 -35.60 -7.17 -5.40
C ALA A 509 -35.48 -8.46 -4.56
#